data_dbc2277b84b467119c306defd1188f36
#
_entry.id   dbc2277b84b467119c306defd1188f36
#
_cell.length_a   1.000
_cell.length_b   1.000
_cell.length_c   1.000
_cell.angle_alpha   90.00
_cell.angle_beta   90.00
_cell.angle_gamma   90.00
#
_symmetry.space_group_name_H-M   'P 1'
#
loop_
_entity.id
_entity.type
_entity.pdbx_description
1 polymer ?
#
loop_
_entity_poly.entity_id
_entity_poly.type
_entity_poly.pdbx_seq_one_letter_code
_entity_poly.pdbx_strand_id
1 'polypeptide(L)'
;MMGPNKLVIAAAGSGKTTYLVRQALAVEQKRVLITTYTESNEKEIRRKFFEINGSVPGNVHIQTWFSLLIEHGIKPFQGKLFDWDVAGMLLVSQRSGLRGRXRQGRPMYWGEEDFRRCYFDRRNRVYSDKLSRLMIRCNEASDGAVIERLS
;
A
#
# COMPACT_ATOMS: atom_id res chain seq x y z
N MET A 1 3.28 -23.34 15.12
CA MET A 1 2.79 -23.67 13.76
C MET A 1 1.85 -22.59 13.27
N MET A 2 2.09 -22.05 12.10
CA MET A 2 1.11 -21.19 11.45
C MET A 2 -0.04 -22.06 10.97
N GLY A 3 -1.28 -21.72 11.35
CA GLY A 3 -2.45 -22.38 10.81
C GLY A 3 -2.56 -22.15 9.30
N PRO A 4 -3.39 -22.94 8.61
CA PRO A 4 -3.56 -22.76 7.17
C PRO A 4 -4.15 -21.38 6.85
N ASN A 5 -3.68 -20.79 5.77
CA ASN A 5 -4.26 -19.54 5.27
C ASN A 5 -5.74 -19.76 4.96
N LYS A 6 -6.57 -18.77 5.29
CA LYS A 6 -8.01 -18.87 5.11
C LYS A 6 -8.50 -17.77 4.17
N LEU A 7 -9.19 -18.16 3.11
CA LEU A 7 -9.83 -17.23 2.18
C LEU A 7 -11.34 -17.23 2.44
N VAL A 8 -11.90 -16.05 2.69
CA VAL A 8 -13.34 -15.89 2.88
C VAL A 8 -13.90 -15.05 1.74
N ILE A 9 -14.81 -15.62 0.96
CA ILE A 9 -15.47 -14.94 -0.14
C ILE A 9 -16.91 -14.63 0.28
N ALA A 10 -17.30 -13.36 0.21
CA ALA A 10 -18.63 -12.95 0.66
C ALA A 10 -19.10 -11.71 -0.07
N ALA A 11 -20.39 -11.63 -0.32
CA ALA A 11 -21.01 -10.49 -1.00
C ALA A 11 -21.01 -9.22 -0.14
N ALA A 12 -21.23 -8.08 -0.75
CA ALA A 12 -21.39 -6.81 -0.02
C ALA A 12 -22.56 -6.93 0.97
N GLY A 13 -22.38 -6.36 2.17
CA GLY A 13 -23.41 -6.41 3.21
C GLY A 13 -23.53 -7.74 3.95
N SER A 14 -22.70 -8.72 3.69
CA SER A 14 -22.78 -10.07 4.26
C SER A 14 -22.11 -10.22 5.63
N GLY A 15 -21.71 -9.11 6.28
CA GLY A 15 -21.08 -9.16 7.59
C GLY A 15 -19.60 -9.47 7.58
N LYS A 16 -18.93 -9.33 6.43
CA LYS A 16 -17.48 -9.60 6.31
C LYS A 16 -16.65 -8.79 7.30
N THR A 17 -16.96 -7.52 7.46
CA THR A 17 -16.19 -6.64 8.36
C THR A 17 -16.34 -7.09 9.80
N THR A 18 -17.57 -7.43 10.22
CA THR A 18 -17.82 -7.95 11.57
C THR A 18 -17.08 -9.26 11.81
N TYR A 19 -17.13 -10.15 10.85
CA TYR A 19 -16.41 -11.44 10.93
C TYR A 19 -14.90 -11.20 11.06
N LEU A 20 -14.35 -10.35 10.21
CA LEU A 20 -12.92 -10.03 10.22
C LEU A 20 -12.48 -9.48 11.58
N VAL A 21 -13.25 -8.53 12.13
CA VAL A 21 -12.94 -7.91 13.42
C VAL A 21 -12.99 -8.96 14.54
N ARG A 22 -14.01 -9.80 14.56
CA ARG A 22 -14.12 -10.86 15.57
C ARG A 22 -12.96 -11.86 15.49
N GLN A 23 -12.54 -12.21 14.27
CA GLN A 23 -11.37 -13.08 14.09
C GLN A 23 -10.10 -12.43 14.61
N ALA A 24 -9.92 -11.13 14.33
CA ALA A 24 -8.76 -10.40 14.83
C ALA A 24 -8.75 -10.30 16.35
N LEU A 25 -9.91 -10.05 16.96
CA LEU A 25 -10.04 -9.99 18.43
C LEU A 25 -9.76 -11.32 19.13
N ALA A 26 -9.92 -12.44 18.42
CA ALA A 26 -9.62 -13.76 18.97
C ALA A 26 -8.12 -14.07 19.00
N VAL A 27 -7.28 -13.24 18.37
CA VAL A 27 -5.83 -13.44 18.34
C VAL A 27 -5.18 -12.58 19.44
N GLU A 28 -4.76 -13.22 20.52
CA GLU A 28 -4.27 -12.48 21.70
C GLU A 28 -2.76 -12.22 21.72
N GLN A 29 -1.94 -13.17 21.27
CA GLN A 29 -0.50 -13.11 21.46
C GLN A 29 0.32 -12.96 20.19
N LYS A 30 -0.34 -12.69 19.06
CA LYS A 30 0.34 -12.50 17.78
C LYS A 30 -0.07 -11.17 17.18
N ARG A 31 0.82 -10.60 16.39
CA ARG A 31 0.49 -9.40 15.64
C ARG A 31 -0.52 -9.74 14.55
N VAL A 32 -1.52 -8.89 14.40
CA VAL A 32 -2.52 -9.01 13.34
C VAL A 32 -2.38 -7.81 12.44
N LEU A 33 -2.25 -8.05 11.15
CA LEU A 33 -2.24 -6.99 10.15
C LEU A 33 -3.51 -7.10 9.32
N ILE A 34 -4.27 -6.03 9.28
CA ILE A 34 -5.46 -5.91 8.44
C ILE A 34 -5.16 -4.88 7.37
N THR A 35 -5.24 -5.31 6.11
CA THR A 35 -5.05 -4.38 4.99
C THR A 35 -6.36 -4.23 4.22
N THR A 36 -6.58 -3.03 3.71
CA THR A 36 -7.74 -2.72 2.88
C THR A 36 -7.28 -1.95 1.65
N TYR A 37 -8.15 -1.85 0.66
CA TYR A 37 -7.82 -1.11 -0.55
C TYR A 37 -7.98 0.41 -0.35
N THR A 38 -8.99 0.84 0.42
CA THR A 38 -9.34 2.26 0.55
C THR A 38 -9.28 2.74 2.00
N GLU A 39 -9.03 4.04 2.17
CA GLU A 39 -9.08 4.69 3.49
C GLU A 39 -10.50 4.61 4.08
N SER A 40 -11.53 4.64 3.24
CA SER A 40 -12.91 4.50 3.70
C SER A 40 -13.13 3.14 4.37
N ASN A 41 -12.60 2.08 3.77
CA ASN A 41 -12.68 0.73 4.37
C ASN A 41 -11.86 0.64 5.65
N GLU A 42 -10.69 1.30 5.69
CA GLU A 42 -9.88 1.36 6.92
C GLU A 42 -10.67 1.99 8.06
N LYS A 43 -11.32 3.13 7.80
CA LYS A 43 -12.16 3.83 8.79
C LYS A 43 -13.31 2.95 9.26
N GLU A 44 -13.97 2.24 8.34
CA GLU A 44 -15.07 1.34 8.65
C GLU A 44 -14.61 0.20 9.56
N ILE A 45 -13.44 -0.39 9.29
CA ILE A 45 -12.90 -1.46 10.12
C ILE A 45 -12.59 -0.93 11.52
N ARG A 46 -11.95 0.25 11.63
CA ARG A 46 -11.67 0.88 12.92
C ARG A 46 -12.97 1.15 13.70
N ARG A 47 -13.97 1.70 13.01
CA ARG A 47 -15.29 1.95 13.62
C ARG A 47 -15.89 0.65 14.17
N LYS A 48 -15.79 -0.44 13.43
CA LYS A 48 -16.30 -1.74 13.84
C LYS A 48 -15.57 -2.29 15.07
N PHE A 49 -14.24 -2.08 15.17
CA PHE A 49 -13.49 -2.43 16.38
C PHE A 49 -14.01 -1.66 17.61
N PHE A 50 -14.23 -0.36 17.45
CA PHE A 50 -14.79 0.44 18.56
C PHE A 50 -16.19 -0.01 18.95
N GLU A 51 -17.02 -0.34 17.98
CA GLU A 51 -18.38 -0.83 18.21
C GLU A 51 -18.40 -2.15 18.99
N ILE A 52 -17.53 -3.08 18.64
CA ILE A 52 -17.53 -4.43 19.24
C ILE A 52 -16.68 -4.51 20.51
N ASN A 53 -15.55 -3.83 20.55
CA ASN A 53 -14.54 -3.98 21.60
C ASN A 53 -14.22 -2.69 22.37
N GLY A 54 -14.72 -1.55 21.93
CA GLY A 54 -14.41 -0.26 22.55
C GLY A 54 -13.07 0.34 22.14
N SER A 55 -12.22 -0.42 21.50
CA SER A 55 -10.90 0.06 21.04
C SER A 55 -10.33 -0.91 20.02
N VAL A 56 -9.28 -0.47 19.30
CA VAL A 56 -8.46 -1.35 18.47
C VAL A 56 -7.35 -1.88 19.36
N PRO A 57 -7.22 -3.20 19.55
CA PRO A 57 -6.15 -3.76 20.39
C PRO A 57 -4.75 -3.40 19.89
N GLY A 58 -3.81 -3.28 20.82
CA GLY A 58 -2.43 -2.89 20.47
C GLY A 58 -1.67 -3.85 19.57
N ASN A 59 -2.12 -5.11 19.51
CA ASN A 59 -1.52 -6.09 18.61
C ASN A 59 -2.12 -6.07 17.20
N VAL A 60 -3.17 -5.24 16.95
CA VAL A 60 -3.84 -5.14 15.66
C VAL A 60 -3.39 -3.86 14.95
N HIS A 61 -2.89 -3.99 13.73
CA HIS A 61 -2.51 -2.87 12.86
C HIS A 61 -3.44 -2.86 11.66
N ILE A 62 -4.03 -1.71 11.39
CA ILE A 62 -4.98 -1.52 10.28
C ILE A 62 -4.39 -0.45 9.37
N GLN A 63 -4.23 -0.75 8.08
CA GLN A 63 -3.73 0.24 7.13
C GLN A 63 -4.13 -0.15 5.71
N THR A 64 -4.08 0.83 4.80
CA THR A 64 -4.36 0.52 3.40
C THR A 64 -3.20 -0.29 2.81
N TRP A 65 -3.52 -1.07 1.78
CA TRP A 65 -2.52 -1.83 1.03
C TRP A 65 -1.40 -0.93 0.51
N PHE A 66 -1.77 0.24 -0.01
CA PHE A 66 -0.78 1.19 -0.53
C PHE A 66 0.15 1.72 0.57
N SER A 67 -0.40 2.04 1.75
CA SER A 67 0.42 2.48 2.88
C SER A 67 1.38 1.38 3.33
N LEU A 68 0.91 0.13 3.36
CA LEU A 68 1.75 -1.02 3.68
C LEU A 68 2.93 -1.12 2.70
N LEU A 69 2.66 -1.04 1.40
CA LEU A 69 3.70 -1.16 0.38
C LEU A 69 4.73 -0.03 0.49
N ILE A 70 4.27 1.20 0.72
CA ILE A 70 5.18 2.34 0.87
C ILE A 70 6.02 2.19 2.14
N GLU A 71 5.39 1.90 3.27
CA GLU A 71 6.05 1.83 4.57
C GLU A 71 7.03 0.67 4.69
N HIS A 72 6.68 -0.48 4.14
CA HIS A 72 7.48 -1.70 4.32
C HIS A 72 8.21 -2.14 3.05
N GLY A 73 7.75 -1.73 1.88
CA GLY A 73 8.35 -2.13 0.61
C GLY A 73 9.24 -1.07 -0.04
N ILE A 74 8.99 0.21 0.20
CA ILE A 74 9.75 1.28 -0.43
C ILE A 74 10.65 2.01 0.56
N LYS A 75 10.09 2.60 1.62
CA LYS A 75 10.87 3.45 2.54
C LYS A 75 12.12 2.80 3.11
N PRO A 76 12.10 1.54 3.55
CA PRO A 76 13.33 0.93 4.09
C PRO A 76 14.43 0.73 3.06
N PHE A 77 14.10 0.72 1.77
CA PHE A 77 15.05 0.37 0.70
C PHE A 77 15.29 1.50 -0.29
N GLN A 78 14.62 2.63 -0.12
CA GLN A 78 14.66 3.74 -1.09
C GLN A 78 16.04 4.38 -1.22
N GLY A 79 16.82 4.40 -0.15
CA GLY A 79 18.13 5.05 -0.14
C GLY A 79 19.12 4.54 -1.17
N LYS A 80 18.86 3.39 -1.75
CA LYS A 80 19.67 2.83 -2.84
C LYS A 80 19.28 3.38 -4.22
N LEU A 81 18.14 4.08 -4.31
CA LEU A 81 17.61 4.62 -5.57
C LEU A 81 17.45 6.14 -5.56
N PHE A 82 17.05 6.71 -4.43
CA PHE A 82 16.79 8.15 -4.32
C PHE A 82 16.90 8.60 -2.87
N ASP A 83 17.05 9.91 -2.65
CA ASP A 83 17.36 10.47 -1.33
C ASP A 83 16.30 11.41 -0.75
N TRP A 84 15.10 11.47 -1.36
CA TRP A 84 14.01 12.30 -0.82
C TRP A 84 12.96 11.43 -0.13
N ASP A 85 12.26 12.02 0.85
CA ASP A 85 11.21 11.32 1.58
C ASP A 85 9.96 11.14 0.71
N VAL A 86 9.39 9.94 0.76
CA VAL A 86 8.12 9.63 0.10
C VAL A 86 7.00 10.20 0.96
N ALA A 87 6.28 11.21 0.43
CA ALA A 87 5.21 11.89 1.16
C ALA A 87 3.88 11.11 1.17
N GLY A 88 3.79 10.06 0.35
CA GLY A 88 2.57 9.26 0.25
C GLY A 88 2.35 8.83 -1.19
N MET A 89 1.10 8.60 -1.55
CA MET A 89 0.71 8.17 -2.89
C MET A 89 -0.26 9.16 -3.51
N LEU A 90 -0.13 9.37 -4.81
CA LEU A 90 -1.10 10.12 -5.60
C LEU A 90 -1.89 9.11 -6.46
N LEU A 91 -3.18 8.99 -6.17
CA LEU A 91 -4.05 8.11 -6.95
C LEU A 91 -4.28 8.73 -8.33
N VAL A 92 -3.99 7.99 -9.37
CA VAL A 92 -4.17 8.45 -10.75
C VAL A 92 -5.07 7.48 -11.51
N SER A 93 -5.92 8.04 -12.37
CA SER A 93 -6.84 7.25 -13.21
C SER A 93 -6.30 7.02 -14.61
N GLN A 94 -5.22 7.71 -14.97
CA GLN A 94 -4.57 7.60 -16.28
C GLN A 94 -3.07 7.49 -16.08
N ARG A 95 -2.35 7.14 -17.14
CA ARG A 95 -0.88 7.05 -17.08
C ARG A 95 -0.28 8.35 -16.55
N SER A 96 0.55 8.24 -15.54
CA SER A 96 1.20 9.38 -14.88
C SER A 96 2.53 9.75 -15.54
N GLY A 97 3.14 10.83 -15.05
CA GLY A 97 4.44 11.27 -15.51
C GLY A 97 4.43 11.94 -16.87
N LEU A 98 3.34 12.64 -17.20
CA LEU A 98 3.23 13.34 -18.48
C LEU A 98 4.31 14.42 -18.59
N ARG A 99 5.11 14.35 -19.65
CA ARG A 99 6.17 15.29 -19.96
C ARG A 99 5.65 16.44 -20.86
N GLY A 100 4.68 16.12 -21.74
CA GLY A 100 4.13 17.06 -22.70
C GLY A 100 3.41 16.36 -23.82
N ARG A 101 3.14 17.12 -24.88
CA ARG A 101 2.51 16.55 -26.08
C ARG A 101 3.27 17.02 -27.32
N UNK A 102 3.46 16.12 -28.09
CA UNK A 102 4.03 16.35 -29.18
C UNK A 102 3.20 17.17 -29.92
N ARG A 103 3.59 17.73 -31.20
CA ARG A 103 2.86 18.60 -32.14
C ARG A 103 1.54 17.98 -32.64
N GLN A 104 1.51 16.66 -32.79
CA GLN A 104 0.31 15.94 -33.22
C GLN A 104 -0.61 15.57 -32.06
N GLY A 105 -0.40 16.15 -30.87
CA GLY A 105 -1.19 15.89 -29.68
C GLY A 105 -0.84 14.59 -28.95
N ARG A 106 0.11 13.81 -29.47
CA ARG A 106 0.50 12.53 -28.87
C ARG A 106 1.18 12.77 -27.53
N PRO A 107 0.72 12.13 -26.45
CA PRO A 107 1.32 12.35 -25.14
C PRO A 107 2.71 11.72 -25.05
N MET A 108 3.62 12.45 -24.42
CA MET A 108 4.96 11.97 -24.09
C MET A 108 5.07 11.87 -22.56
N TYR A 109 5.77 10.85 -22.10
CA TYR A 109 5.91 10.58 -20.67
C TYR A 109 7.37 10.53 -20.27
N TRP A 110 7.64 10.92 -19.02
CA TRP A 110 8.97 10.76 -18.45
C TRP A 110 9.29 9.28 -18.29
N GLY A 111 10.47 8.87 -18.69
CA GLY A 111 10.99 7.55 -18.43
C GLY A 111 11.95 7.57 -17.24
N GLU A 112 12.60 6.45 -16.99
CA GLU A 112 13.51 6.31 -15.84
C GLU A 112 14.79 7.14 -15.96
N GLU A 113 15.03 7.76 -17.11
CA GLU A 113 16.11 8.75 -17.28
C GLU A 113 15.87 9.98 -16.41
N ASP A 114 14.60 10.25 -16.05
CA ASP A 114 14.26 11.23 -15.02
C ASP A 114 13.41 10.49 -13.98
N PHE A 115 14.09 9.80 -13.08
CA PHE A 115 13.48 8.93 -12.07
C PHE A 115 12.42 9.65 -11.26
N ARG A 116 12.73 10.88 -10.83
CA ARG A 116 11.80 11.65 -9.99
C ARG A 116 10.48 11.92 -10.71
N ARG A 117 10.56 12.49 -11.93
CA ARG A 117 9.34 12.81 -12.70
C ARG A 117 8.61 11.58 -13.21
N CYS A 118 9.33 10.48 -13.38
CA CYS A 118 8.72 9.21 -13.78
C CYS A 118 7.83 8.64 -12.69
N TYR A 119 8.32 8.64 -11.44
CA TYR A 119 7.67 7.94 -10.34
C TYR A 119 6.91 8.83 -9.36
N PHE A 120 7.22 10.13 -9.30
CA PHE A 120 6.71 11.03 -8.25
C PHE A 120 6.16 12.33 -8.83
N ASP A 121 5.19 12.89 -8.10
CA ASP A 121 4.71 14.24 -8.37
C ASP A 121 5.62 15.28 -7.67
N ARG A 122 5.26 16.56 -7.81
CA ARG A 122 6.04 17.68 -7.24
C ARG A 122 6.08 17.68 -5.70
N ARG A 123 5.16 16.96 -5.06
CA ARG A 123 5.07 16.84 -3.59
C ARG A 123 5.68 15.52 -3.07
N ASN A 124 6.47 14.84 -3.89
CA ASN A 124 7.11 13.57 -3.55
C ASN A 124 6.12 12.45 -3.22
N ARG A 125 4.91 12.50 -3.83
CA ARG A 125 3.96 11.40 -3.74
C ARG A 125 4.18 10.46 -4.92
N VAL A 126 4.28 9.18 -4.65
CA VAL A 126 4.46 8.19 -5.71
C VAL A 126 3.14 8.01 -6.48
N TYR A 127 3.21 7.96 -7.79
CA TYR A 127 2.03 7.70 -8.61
C TYR A 127 1.54 6.26 -8.41
N SER A 128 0.22 6.10 -8.22
CA SER A 128 -0.36 4.77 -7.95
C SER A 128 -0.12 3.77 -9.08
N ASP A 129 -0.08 4.22 -10.33
CA ASP A 129 0.18 3.35 -11.49
C ASP A 129 1.65 2.93 -11.60
N LYS A 130 2.52 3.55 -10.81
CA LYS A 130 3.96 3.27 -10.81
C LYS A 130 4.44 2.58 -9.53
N LEU A 131 3.57 2.42 -8.54
CA LEU A 131 3.95 1.93 -7.22
C LEU A 131 4.58 0.54 -7.28
N SER A 132 3.94 -0.39 -8.00
CA SER A 132 4.46 -1.76 -8.13
C SER A 132 5.82 -1.78 -8.83
N ARG A 133 5.97 -0.96 -9.88
CA ARG A 133 7.24 -0.87 -10.59
C ARG A 133 8.34 -0.30 -9.70
N LEU A 134 8.01 0.72 -8.90
CA LEU A 134 8.96 1.29 -7.94
C LEU A 134 9.39 0.25 -6.91
N MET A 135 8.46 -0.57 -6.42
CA MET A 135 8.79 -1.66 -5.50
C MET A 135 9.73 -2.68 -6.14
N ILE A 136 9.51 -3.02 -7.41
CA ILE A 136 10.41 -3.93 -8.15
C ILE A 136 11.81 -3.31 -8.22
N ARG A 137 11.90 -2.00 -8.51
CA ARG A 137 13.19 -1.31 -8.55
C ARG A 137 13.89 -1.32 -7.17
N CYS A 138 13.12 -1.11 -6.10
CA CYS A 138 13.66 -1.20 -4.73
C CYS A 138 14.14 -2.62 -4.42
N ASN A 139 13.40 -3.63 -4.85
CA ASN A 139 13.76 -5.02 -4.64
C ASN A 139 15.07 -5.37 -5.39
N GLU A 140 15.19 -4.95 -6.64
CA GLU A 140 16.40 -5.14 -7.43
C GLU A 140 17.60 -4.44 -6.79
N ALA A 141 17.43 -3.19 -6.37
CA ALA A 141 18.51 -2.41 -5.76
C ALA A 141 18.94 -2.94 -4.40
N SER A 142 18.09 -3.71 -3.71
CA SER A 142 18.37 -4.29 -2.40
C SER A 142 18.64 -5.81 -2.44
N ASP A 143 18.87 -6.35 -3.63
CA ASP A 143 19.16 -7.78 -3.84
C ASP A 143 18.07 -8.70 -3.27
N GLY A 144 16.80 -8.31 -3.48
CA GLY A 144 15.66 -9.12 -3.09
C GLY A 144 15.10 -8.86 -1.69
N ALA A 145 15.66 -7.90 -0.96
CA ALA A 145 15.29 -7.67 0.44
C ALA A 145 13.84 -7.19 0.63
N VAL A 146 13.24 -6.53 -0.37
CA VAL A 146 11.85 -6.08 -0.29
C VAL A 146 10.91 -7.30 -0.20
N ILE A 147 11.09 -8.26 -1.10
CA ILE A 147 10.26 -9.47 -1.12
C ILE A 147 10.47 -10.26 0.17
N GLU A 148 11.72 -10.41 0.60
CA GLU A 148 12.04 -11.11 1.85
C GLU A 148 11.31 -10.49 3.06
N ARG A 149 11.30 -9.16 3.14
CA ARG A 149 10.64 -8.44 4.24
C ARG A 149 9.11 -8.59 4.21
N LEU A 150 8.52 -8.63 3.01
CA LEU A 150 7.06 -8.71 2.85
C LEU A 150 6.52 -10.14 2.93
N SER A 151 7.40 -11.15 2.84
CA SER A 151 7.03 -12.57 2.98
C SER A 151 6.84 -12.98 4.42
#